data_4ec96b1c47ecfdbbcf1343b059f253e5
#
_entry.id   4ec96b1c47ecfdbbcf1343b059f253e5
#
_cell.length_a   1.000
_cell.length_b   1.000
_cell.length_c   1.000
_cell.angle_alpha   90.00
_cell.angle_beta   90.00
_cell.angle_gamma   90.00
#
_symmetry.space_group_name_H-M   'P 1'
#
loop_
_entity.id
_entity.type
_entity.pdbx_description
1 polymer ?
#
loop_
_entity_poly.entity_id
_entity_poly.type
_entity_poly.pdbx_seq_one_letter_code
_entity_poly.pdbx_strand_id
1 'polypeptide(L)'
;MANGICVYAENYNGKIEPVTAELISAAHKIKETTNEPIQAIVAGSECEALVDQLKQSGVDEIYAVKTDRDCAFQDDALSQVVAEMLKKIDPSSVLVPATPMGRSIFTRVAVKLNCGLTADCTELLVDKREDGSYYIKQNKPSFGENVFVTIVTKEGYYPQMMTVRPGVYTPYEGAGEAEVTYFEDISLPESKIEVTSAVPAEAETDSILAAEVVVVGGRGAEEPESFALLKAFADKIGAAIGGTRPLADTGQIPFQNQIGQTGFTIRPKICISLGVSGAIQHTEGIKDTKLMVAINTDENAPIYNIADYGIAADLNEVLKAYLEL
;
A
#
# COMPACT_ATOMS: atom_id res chain seq x y z
N MET A 1 -7.01 0.37 -30.49
CA MET A 1 -6.87 -0.69 -29.48
C MET A 1 -6.28 -0.02 -28.26
N ALA A 2 -6.79 -0.38 -27.09
CA ALA A 2 -6.24 0.13 -25.84
C ALA A 2 -4.73 -0.12 -25.79
N ASN A 3 -3.93 0.87 -25.39
CA ASN A 3 -2.48 0.78 -25.38
C ASN A 3 -1.91 1.65 -24.26
N GLY A 4 -0.93 1.12 -23.55
CA GLY A 4 -0.25 1.82 -22.47
C GLY A 4 -0.59 1.30 -21.08
N ILE A 5 0.41 1.36 -20.21
CA ILE A 5 0.34 0.98 -18.81
C ILE A 5 0.19 2.27 -18.01
N CYS A 6 -1.03 2.56 -17.57
CA CYS A 6 -1.33 3.81 -16.87
C CYS A 6 -1.12 3.66 -15.36
N VAL A 7 -0.40 4.60 -14.76
CA VAL A 7 -0.18 4.72 -13.32
C VAL A 7 -0.94 5.93 -12.79
N TYR A 8 -1.77 5.75 -11.77
CA TYR A 8 -2.39 6.86 -11.07
C TYR A 8 -1.41 7.44 -10.05
N ALA A 9 -1.00 8.68 -10.29
CA ALA A 9 -0.13 9.42 -9.39
C ALA A 9 -0.98 10.11 -8.31
N GLU A 10 -1.20 9.41 -7.21
CA GLU A 10 -1.88 9.98 -6.04
C GLU A 10 -1.03 11.11 -5.48
N ASN A 11 -1.68 12.20 -5.09
CA ASN A 11 -0.98 13.38 -4.59
C ASN A 11 -1.73 14.06 -3.44
N TYR A 12 -0.97 14.74 -2.61
CA TYR A 12 -1.48 15.55 -1.51
C TYR A 12 -0.58 16.75 -1.27
N ASN A 13 -1.17 17.96 -1.09
CA ASN A 13 -0.44 19.20 -0.86
C ASN A 13 0.71 19.45 -1.87
N GLY A 14 0.46 19.28 -3.17
CA GLY A 14 1.44 19.51 -4.21
C GLY A 14 2.59 18.50 -4.28
N LYS A 15 2.46 17.37 -3.58
CA LYS A 15 3.45 16.28 -3.58
C LYS A 15 2.84 14.99 -4.07
N ILE A 16 3.58 14.28 -4.90
CA ILE A 16 3.24 12.92 -5.32
C ILE A 16 3.53 11.96 -4.15
N GLU A 17 2.58 11.09 -3.88
CA GLU A 17 2.74 10.06 -2.84
C GLU A 17 3.83 9.05 -3.22
N PRO A 18 4.71 8.66 -2.25
CA PRO A 18 5.86 7.79 -2.52
C PRO A 18 5.50 6.45 -3.18
N VAL A 19 4.32 5.92 -2.90
CA VAL A 19 3.81 4.68 -3.49
C VAL A 19 3.75 4.73 -5.02
N THR A 20 3.67 5.91 -5.62
CA THR A 20 3.70 6.09 -7.08
C THR A 20 4.97 5.52 -7.69
N ALA A 21 6.12 5.66 -7.05
CA ALA A 21 7.38 5.09 -7.51
C ALA A 21 7.38 3.55 -7.51
N GLU A 22 6.65 2.93 -6.56
CA GLU A 22 6.45 1.48 -6.54
C GLU A 22 5.58 1.02 -7.72
N LEU A 23 4.50 1.78 -8.03
CA LEU A 23 3.64 1.48 -9.17
C LEU A 23 4.38 1.62 -10.50
N ILE A 24 5.26 2.61 -10.62
CA ILE A 24 6.12 2.79 -11.80
C ILE A 24 7.05 1.58 -11.94
N SER A 25 7.63 1.08 -10.84
CA SER A 25 8.42 -0.16 -10.87
C SER A 25 7.61 -1.37 -11.35
N ALA A 26 6.37 -1.52 -10.89
CA ALA A 26 5.47 -2.55 -11.37
C ALA A 26 5.14 -2.38 -12.88
N ALA A 27 4.93 -1.14 -13.33
CA ALA A 27 4.68 -0.82 -14.73
C ALA A 27 5.88 -1.16 -15.62
N HIS A 28 7.11 -0.91 -15.18
CA HIS A 28 8.32 -1.32 -15.91
C HIS A 28 8.41 -2.84 -16.10
N LYS A 29 8.06 -3.63 -15.07
CA LYS A 29 8.02 -5.10 -15.19
C LYS A 29 6.97 -5.57 -16.22
N ILE A 30 5.83 -4.90 -16.30
CA ILE A 30 4.80 -5.19 -17.32
C ILE A 30 5.32 -4.77 -18.70
N LYS A 31 5.95 -3.61 -18.82
CA LYS A 31 6.54 -3.10 -20.07
C LYS A 31 7.60 -4.04 -20.66
N GLU A 32 8.41 -4.72 -19.85
CA GLU A 32 9.41 -5.68 -20.31
C GLU A 32 8.79 -6.77 -21.22
N THR A 33 7.52 -7.13 -21.00
CA THR A 33 6.82 -8.15 -21.76
C THR A 33 5.92 -7.57 -22.85
N THR A 34 5.23 -6.46 -22.56
CA THR A 34 4.22 -5.89 -23.47
C THR A 34 4.80 -4.90 -24.46
N ASN A 35 5.91 -4.25 -24.10
CA ASN A 35 6.53 -3.13 -24.82
C ASN A 35 5.60 -1.91 -24.96
N GLU A 36 4.57 -1.80 -24.11
CA GLU A 36 3.66 -0.66 -24.08
C GLU A 36 4.29 0.54 -23.34
N PRO A 37 3.94 1.79 -23.69
CA PRO A 37 4.43 2.96 -22.97
C PRO A 37 3.87 3.02 -21.55
N ILE A 38 4.66 3.56 -20.63
CA ILE A 38 4.23 3.84 -19.25
C ILE A 38 3.66 5.25 -19.22
N GLN A 39 2.40 5.36 -18.82
CA GLN A 39 1.64 6.59 -18.75
C GLN A 39 1.39 6.94 -17.28
N ALA A 40 1.54 8.20 -16.90
CA ALA A 40 1.12 8.68 -15.59
C ALA A 40 -0.06 9.63 -15.74
N ILE A 41 -1.09 9.47 -14.91
CA ILE A 41 -2.19 10.45 -14.81
C ILE A 41 -2.13 11.17 -13.47
N VAL A 42 -2.32 12.48 -13.50
CA VAL A 42 -2.32 13.33 -12.31
C VAL A 42 -3.36 14.44 -12.43
N ALA A 43 -4.04 14.74 -11.33
CA ALA A 43 -4.94 15.87 -11.24
C ALA A 43 -4.73 16.62 -9.92
N GLY A 44 -4.71 17.94 -9.96
CA GLY A 44 -4.53 18.77 -8.77
C GLY A 44 -4.42 20.25 -9.08
N SER A 45 -4.56 21.09 -8.07
CA SER A 45 -4.46 22.56 -8.20
C SER A 45 -3.02 23.01 -8.46
N GLU A 46 -2.04 22.32 -7.87
CA GLU A 46 -0.61 22.56 -8.07
C GLU A 46 -0.04 21.70 -9.22
N CYS A 47 -0.79 21.59 -10.31
CA CYS A 47 -0.58 20.63 -11.39
C CYS A 47 0.82 20.69 -11.98
N GLU A 48 1.39 21.89 -12.20
CA GLU A 48 2.72 22.07 -12.77
C GLU A 48 3.81 21.46 -11.87
N ALA A 49 3.71 21.68 -10.54
CA ALA A 49 4.65 21.10 -9.57
C ALA A 49 4.56 19.57 -9.50
N LEU A 50 3.35 19.02 -9.65
CA LEU A 50 3.14 17.57 -9.73
C LEU A 50 3.72 16.97 -11.00
N VAL A 51 3.52 17.62 -12.13
CA VAL A 51 4.09 17.22 -13.44
C VAL A 51 5.62 17.25 -13.39
N ASP A 52 6.23 18.28 -12.79
CA ASP A 52 7.69 18.37 -12.67
C ASP A 52 8.29 17.24 -11.83
N GLN A 53 7.59 16.77 -10.81
CA GLN A 53 7.99 15.58 -10.03
C GLN A 53 7.92 14.31 -10.89
N LEU A 54 6.91 14.17 -11.75
CA LEU A 54 6.72 12.99 -12.60
C LEU A 54 7.66 12.95 -13.80
N LYS A 55 8.13 14.09 -14.34
CA LYS A 55 9.03 14.14 -15.51
C LYS A 55 10.30 13.31 -15.33
N GLN A 56 10.77 13.14 -14.11
CA GLN A 56 12.00 12.40 -13.80
C GLN A 56 11.73 11.03 -13.16
N SER A 57 10.50 10.56 -13.17
CA SER A 57 10.11 9.33 -12.49
C SER A 57 10.23 8.06 -13.34
N GLY A 58 10.64 8.18 -14.61
CA GLY A 58 10.80 7.02 -15.51
C GLY A 58 9.52 6.61 -16.23
N VAL A 59 8.52 7.49 -16.34
CA VAL A 59 7.36 7.31 -17.20
C VAL A 59 7.64 7.88 -18.59
N ASP A 60 6.94 7.38 -19.62
CA ASP A 60 7.11 7.86 -21.00
C ASP A 60 6.17 9.05 -21.30
N GLU A 61 4.96 9.04 -20.71
CA GLU A 61 3.92 10.05 -20.98
C GLU A 61 3.26 10.48 -19.67
N ILE A 62 2.95 11.78 -19.56
CA ILE A 62 2.22 12.35 -18.43
C ILE A 62 0.96 13.03 -18.95
N TYR A 63 -0.18 12.65 -18.43
CA TYR A 63 -1.46 13.28 -18.69
C TYR A 63 -1.93 14.00 -17.43
N ALA A 64 -2.19 15.28 -17.56
CA ALA A 64 -2.43 16.15 -16.42
C ALA A 64 -3.72 16.94 -16.55
N VAL A 65 -4.44 17.09 -15.45
CA VAL A 65 -5.59 17.99 -15.31
C VAL A 65 -5.32 18.99 -14.20
N LYS A 66 -5.31 20.27 -14.54
CA LYS A 66 -5.25 21.34 -13.55
C LYS A 66 -6.64 21.58 -12.99
N THR A 67 -6.78 21.42 -11.69
CA THR A 67 -8.04 21.72 -11.00
C THR A 67 -8.07 23.18 -10.53
N ASP A 68 -9.24 23.77 -10.48
CA ASP A 68 -9.47 25.15 -10.05
C ASP A 68 -9.35 25.35 -8.51
N ARG A 69 -9.37 24.25 -7.77
CA ARG A 69 -9.26 24.20 -6.30
C ARG A 69 -8.57 22.93 -5.84
N ASP A 70 -8.17 22.90 -4.59
CA ASP A 70 -7.73 21.68 -3.95
C ASP A 70 -8.89 20.66 -3.92
N CYS A 71 -8.59 19.44 -4.33
CA CYS A 71 -9.54 18.32 -4.42
C CYS A 71 -9.14 17.12 -3.56
N ALA A 72 -8.18 17.31 -2.67
CA ALA A 72 -7.80 16.28 -1.70
C ALA A 72 -9.04 15.82 -0.91
N PHE A 73 -9.20 14.52 -0.78
CA PHE A 73 -10.34 13.86 -0.12
C PHE A 73 -11.72 14.02 -0.81
N GLN A 74 -11.80 14.64 -1.99
CA GLN A 74 -13.02 14.74 -2.80
C GLN A 74 -13.07 13.62 -3.85
N ASP A 75 -13.13 12.38 -3.40
CA ASP A 75 -13.08 11.18 -4.24
C ASP A 75 -14.24 11.08 -5.25
N ASP A 76 -15.41 11.66 -4.94
CA ASP A 76 -16.55 11.73 -5.83
C ASP A 76 -16.28 12.60 -7.06
N ALA A 77 -15.68 13.78 -6.87
CA ALA A 77 -15.30 14.70 -7.94
C ALA A 77 -14.08 14.17 -8.72
N LEU A 78 -13.01 13.76 -8.02
CA LEU A 78 -11.81 13.19 -8.65
C LEU A 78 -12.12 11.96 -9.51
N SER A 79 -13.03 11.10 -9.08
CA SER A 79 -13.41 9.93 -9.87
C SER A 79 -14.04 10.28 -11.23
N GLN A 80 -14.61 11.46 -11.38
CA GLN A 80 -15.15 11.92 -12.67
C GLN A 80 -14.01 12.39 -13.57
N VAL A 81 -13.13 13.23 -13.04
CA VAL A 81 -11.92 13.70 -13.76
C VAL A 81 -11.10 12.52 -14.27
N VAL A 82 -10.76 11.58 -13.38
CA VAL A 82 -9.97 10.39 -13.73
C VAL A 82 -10.67 9.52 -14.78
N ALA A 83 -11.99 9.32 -14.66
CA ALA A 83 -12.72 8.52 -15.65
C ALA A 83 -12.72 9.19 -17.03
N GLU A 84 -12.80 10.52 -17.10
CA GLU A 84 -12.73 11.26 -18.38
C GLU A 84 -11.31 11.23 -18.98
N MET A 85 -10.27 11.33 -18.15
CA MET A 85 -8.88 11.15 -18.58
C MET A 85 -8.68 9.77 -19.20
N LEU A 86 -9.08 8.71 -18.49
CA LEU A 86 -8.91 7.33 -18.97
C LEU A 86 -9.70 7.02 -20.23
N LYS A 87 -10.87 7.63 -20.44
CA LYS A 87 -11.61 7.51 -21.70
C LYS A 87 -10.88 8.13 -22.89
N LYS A 88 -10.11 9.20 -22.67
CA LYS A 88 -9.34 9.87 -23.74
C LYS A 88 -8.04 9.13 -24.03
N ILE A 89 -7.39 8.61 -23.00
CA ILE A 89 -6.10 7.91 -23.10
C ILE A 89 -6.27 6.49 -23.66
N ASP A 90 -7.37 5.81 -23.28
CA ASP A 90 -7.69 4.42 -23.63
C ASP A 90 -6.54 3.45 -23.31
N PRO A 91 -6.04 3.40 -22.03
CA PRO A 91 -4.93 2.54 -21.68
C PRO A 91 -5.34 1.05 -21.65
N SER A 92 -4.37 0.14 -21.85
CA SER A 92 -4.57 -1.30 -21.74
C SER A 92 -4.74 -1.75 -20.27
N SER A 93 -4.02 -1.08 -19.39
CA SER A 93 -4.05 -1.37 -17.95
C SER A 93 -3.90 -0.12 -17.10
N VAL A 94 -4.40 -0.17 -15.86
CA VAL A 94 -4.31 0.91 -14.88
C VAL A 94 -3.88 0.37 -13.52
N LEU A 95 -2.75 0.86 -13.04
CA LEU A 95 -2.19 0.58 -11.73
C LEU A 95 -2.51 1.73 -10.78
N VAL A 96 -3.06 1.38 -9.62
CA VAL A 96 -3.57 2.32 -8.63
C VAL A 96 -2.98 1.96 -7.27
N PRO A 97 -2.59 2.91 -6.41
CA PRO A 97 -2.19 2.57 -5.06
C PRO A 97 -3.39 2.03 -4.25
N ALA A 98 -3.20 0.97 -3.47
CA ALA A 98 -4.23 0.43 -2.60
C ALA A 98 -4.41 1.26 -1.30
N THR A 99 -4.26 2.57 -1.39
CA THR A 99 -4.55 3.55 -0.34
C THR A 99 -6.06 3.72 -0.14
N PRO A 100 -6.53 4.31 0.94
CA PRO A 100 -7.94 4.66 1.10
C PRO A 100 -8.50 5.51 -0.05
N MET A 101 -7.74 6.51 -0.52
CA MET A 101 -8.15 7.38 -1.63
C MET A 101 -8.13 6.65 -2.97
N GLY A 102 -7.05 5.93 -3.30
CA GLY A 102 -6.96 5.15 -4.53
C GLY A 102 -8.10 4.13 -4.65
N ARG A 103 -8.39 3.41 -3.57
CA ARG A 103 -9.51 2.45 -3.53
C ARG A 103 -10.86 3.15 -3.72
N SER A 104 -11.09 4.29 -3.06
CA SER A 104 -12.37 5.00 -3.16
C SER A 104 -12.59 5.60 -4.55
N ILE A 105 -11.61 6.28 -5.11
CA ILE A 105 -11.68 6.87 -6.45
C ILE A 105 -11.91 5.78 -7.50
N PHE A 106 -11.10 4.72 -7.50
CA PHE A 106 -11.11 3.76 -8.60
C PHE A 106 -12.24 2.74 -8.55
N THR A 107 -12.86 2.50 -7.41
CA THR A 107 -14.15 1.77 -7.39
C THR A 107 -15.24 2.54 -8.11
N ARG A 108 -15.26 3.86 -8.00
CA ARG A 108 -16.20 4.73 -8.74
C ARG A 108 -15.83 4.80 -10.23
N VAL A 109 -14.54 4.89 -10.55
CA VAL A 109 -14.04 4.87 -11.94
C VAL A 109 -14.40 3.56 -12.63
N ALA A 110 -14.24 2.41 -11.97
CA ALA A 110 -14.60 1.11 -12.51
C ALA A 110 -16.05 1.05 -12.97
N VAL A 111 -16.97 1.55 -12.14
CA VAL A 111 -18.40 1.63 -12.49
C VAL A 111 -18.63 2.57 -13.68
N LYS A 112 -17.96 3.73 -13.72
CA LYS A 112 -18.13 4.72 -14.81
C LYS A 112 -17.60 4.22 -16.16
N LEU A 113 -16.55 3.38 -16.13
CA LEU A 113 -15.96 2.77 -17.32
C LEU A 113 -16.54 1.38 -17.65
N ASN A 114 -17.45 0.87 -16.83
CA ASN A 114 -18.02 -0.48 -16.96
C ASN A 114 -16.95 -1.57 -17.05
N CYS A 115 -15.90 -1.47 -16.23
CA CYS A 115 -14.79 -2.44 -16.18
C CYS A 115 -14.59 -2.98 -14.77
N GLY A 116 -13.79 -4.06 -14.64
CA GLY A 116 -13.47 -4.65 -13.36
C GLY A 116 -12.31 -3.94 -12.66
N LEU A 117 -12.28 -4.01 -11.32
CA LEU A 117 -11.17 -3.57 -10.49
C LEU A 117 -10.81 -4.68 -9.51
N THR A 118 -9.57 -5.18 -9.59
CA THR A 118 -9.06 -6.11 -8.57
C THR A 118 -8.40 -5.31 -7.46
N ALA A 119 -8.82 -5.57 -6.24
CA ALA A 119 -8.32 -4.82 -5.09
C ALA A 119 -7.17 -5.56 -4.38
N ASP A 120 -6.16 -4.78 -3.95
CA ASP A 120 -5.10 -5.19 -3.01
C ASP A 120 -4.19 -6.29 -3.55
N CYS A 121 -3.72 -6.12 -4.79
CA CYS A 121 -2.79 -7.04 -5.43
C CYS A 121 -1.40 -6.95 -4.79
N THR A 122 -0.76 -8.10 -4.67
CA THR A 122 0.62 -8.22 -4.14
C THR A 122 1.62 -8.70 -5.18
N GLU A 123 1.14 -9.17 -6.34
CA GLU A 123 1.98 -9.56 -7.46
C GLU A 123 1.22 -9.40 -8.77
N LEU A 124 1.91 -8.92 -9.79
CA LEU A 124 1.40 -8.77 -11.14
C LEU A 124 2.30 -9.52 -12.11
N LEU A 125 1.71 -10.46 -12.87
CA LEU A 125 2.41 -11.25 -13.88
C LEU A 125 1.73 -11.05 -15.22
N VAL A 126 2.50 -10.91 -16.28
CA VAL A 126 1.97 -10.76 -17.65
C VAL A 126 1.95 -12.12 -18.35
N ASP A 127 0.86 -12.38 -19.04
CA ASP A 127 0.74 -13.56 -19.91
C ASP A 127 0.07 -13.19 -21.24
N LYS A 128 0.08 -14.09 -22.18
CA LYS A 128 -0.37 -13.85 -23.55
C LYS A 128 -1.56 -14.75 -23.88
N ARG A 129 -2.59 -14.17 -24.50
CA ARG A 129 -3.73 -14.92 -25.03
C ARG A 129 -3.39 -15.59 -26.37
N GLU A 130 -4.26 -16.49 -26.82
CA GLU A 130 -4.12 -17.16 -28.11
C GLU A 130 -4.16 -16.19 -29.28
N ASP A 131 -4.89 -15.09 -29.18
CA ASP A 131 -4.96 -14.01 -30.18
C ASP A 131 -3.73 -13.09 -30.20
N GLY A 132 -2.78 -13.30 -29.28
CA GLY A 132 -1.57 -12.53 -29.15
C GLY A 132 -1.69 -11.29 -28.24
N SER A 133 -2.87 -10.96 -27.74
CA SER A 133 -3.05 -9.89 -26.77
C SER A 133 -2.49 -10.26 -25.39
N TYR A 134 -2.10 -9.26 -24.61
CA TYR A 134 -1.58 -9.46 -23.27
C TYR A 134 -2.69 -9.31 -22.21
N TYR A 135 -2.53 -10.05 -21.12
CA TYR A 135 -3.34 -9.87 -19.93
C TYR A 135 -2.50 -9.98 -18.66
N ILE A 136 -2.97 -9.31 -17.60
CA ILE A 136 -2.27 -9.26 -16.32
C ILE A 136 -2.95 -10.24 -15.36
N LYS A 137 -2.18 -11.19 -14.85
CA LYS A 137 -2.54 -12.04 -13.73
C LYS A 137 -2.34 -11.23 -12.45
N GLN A 138 -3.43 -10.98 -11.76
CA GLN A 138 -3.50 -10.12 -10.59
C GLN A 138 -3.58 -11.01 -9.36
N ASN A 139 -2.43 -11.26 -8.74
CA ASN A 139 -2.33 -12.13 -7.59
C ASN A 139 -2.55 -11.35 -6.30
N LYS A 140 -3.37 -11.90 -5.44
CA LYS A 140 -3.63 -11.36 -4.11
C LYS A 140 -3.82 -12.46 -3.08
N PRO A 141 -3.45 -12.23 -1.80
CA PRO A 141 -3.78 -13.17 -0.75
C PRO A 141 -5.31 -13.24 -0.55
N SER A 142 -5.83 -14.43 -0.36
CA SER A 142 -7.23 -14.68 -0.03
C SER A 142 -7.42 -14.86 1.47
N PHE A 143 -8.66 -14.82 1.93
CA PHE A 143 -9.02 -15.19 3.30
C PHE A 143 -8.84 -16.71 3.46
N GLY A 144 -7.87 -17.12 4.26
CA GLY A 144 -7.53 -18.51 4.50
C GLY A 144 -6.05 -18.83 4.35
N GLU A 145 -5.61 -19.94 4.91
CA GLU A 145 -4.20 -20.32 5.02
C GLU A 145 -3.53 -20.42 3.66
N ASN A 146 -2.55 -19.57 3.40
CA ASN A 146 -1.63 -19.64 2.24
C ASN A 146 -2.29 -19.77 0.85
N VAL A 147 -3.52 -19.28 0.70
CA VAL A 147 -4.21 -19.30 -0.59
C VAL A 147 -4.03 -17.98 -1.29
N PHE A 148 -3.34 -17.99 -2.43
CA PHE A 148 -3.32 -16.88 -3.36
C PHE A 148 -4.41 -17.08 -4.41
N VAL A 149 -5.11 -16.00 -4.71
CA VAL A 149 -6.09 -15.97 -5.80
C VAL A 149 -5.51 -15.19 -6.97
N THR A 150 -5.47 -15.82 -8.12
CA THR A 150 -5.16 -15.16 -9.38
C THR A 150 -6.45 -14.71 -10.05
N ILE A 151 -6.58 -13.41 -10.23
CA ILE A 151 -7.71 -12.80 -10.92
C ILE A 151 -7.22 -12.30 -12.28
N VAL A 152 -8.05 -12.44 -13.30
CA VAL A 152 -7.79 -11.93 -14.65
C VAL A 152 -8.99 -11.14 -15.13
N THR A 153 -8.76 -10.04 -15.81
CA THR A 153 -9.84 -9.28 -16.44
C THR A 153 -10.38 -10.09 -17.63
N LYS A 154 -11.71 -10.20 -17.72
CA LYS A 154 -12.36 -10.89 -18.81
C LYS A 154 -12.00 -10.24 -20.15
N GLU A 155 -11.78 -11.08 -21.16
CA GLU A 155 -11.49 -10.62 -22.52
C GLU A 155 -12.54 -9.63 -23.04
N GLY A 156 -12.07 -8.59 -23.74
CA GLY A 156 -12.90 -7.52 -24.27
C GLY A 156 -13.26 -6.41 -23.27
N TYR A 157 -12.83 -6.52 -22.00
CA TYR A 157 -13.01 -5.47 -20.99
C TYR A 157 -11.71 -4.75 -20.71
N TYR A 158 -11.66 -3.48 -21.03
CA TYR A 158 -10.51 -2.59 -20.83
C TYR A 158 -10.94 -1.27 -20.16
N PRO A 159 -10.02 -0.60 -19.43
CA PRO A 159 -8.70 -1.10 -19.04
C PRO A 159 -8.74 -2.24 -18.01
N GLN A 160 -7.64 -3.01 -17.94
CA GLN A 160 -7.43 -3.96 -16.86
C GLN A 160 -7.00 -3.17 -15.62
N MET A 161 -7.89 -2.99 -14.63
CA MET A 161 -7.58 -2.16 -13.47
C MET A 161 -7.29 -2.96 -12.21
N MET A 162 -6.30 -2.51 -11.46
CA MET A 162 -5.91 -3.13 -10.20
C MET A 162 -5.38 -2.11 -9.21
N THR A 163 -5.72 -2.29 -7.93
CA THR A 163 -5.02 -1.59 -6.87
C THR A 163 -3.88 -2.47 -6.35
N VAL A 164 -2.72 -1.88 -6.16
CA VAL A 164 -1.49 -2.55 -5.73
C VAL A 164 -1.19 -2.13 -4.29
N ARG A 165 -0.90 -3.10 -3.44
CA ARG A 165 -0.59 -2.87 -2.03
C ARG A 165 0.72 -2.10 -1.89
N PRO A 166 0.76 -0.98 -1.14
CA PRO A 166 2.00 -0.29 -0.82
C PRO A 166 3.01 -1.21 -0.11
N GLY A 167 4.29 -1.00 -0.39
CA GLY A 167 5.38 -1.77 0.19
C GLY A 167 5.66 -3.12 -0.48
N VAL A 168 4.97 -3.45 -1.59
CA VAL A 168 5.16 -4.72 -2.32
C VAL A 168 6.26 -4.62 -3.36
N TYR A 169 6.38 -3.47 -4.02
CA TYR A 169 7.42 -3.23 -5.02
C TYR A 169 8.48 -2.28 -4.46
N THR A 170 9.72 -2.51 -4.84
CA THR A 170 10.80 -1.55 -4.58
C THR A 170 10.55 -0.29 -5.43
N PRO A 171 10.63 0.92 -4.87
CA PRO A 171 10.47 2.14 -5.63
C PRO A 171 11.40 2.20 -6.84
N TYR A 172 10.90 2.74 -7.95
CA TYR A 172 11.71 2.95 -9.15
C TYR A 172 12.61 4.18 -8.97
N GLU A 173 13.91 4.01 -9.21
CA GLU A 173 14.92 5.06 -9.05
C GLU A 173 15.49 5.55 -10.39
N GLY A 174 14.96 5.07 -11.52
CA GLY A 174 15.39 5.49 -12.84
C GLY A 174 14.88 6.89 -13.19
N ALA A 175 15.57 7.54 -14.13
CA ALA A 175 15.14 8.81 -14.72
C ALA A 175 14.71 8.61 -16.17
N GLY A 176 13.87 9.51 -16.69
CA GLY A 176 13.44 9.54 -18.08
C GLY A 176 12.98 10.94 -18.46
N GLU A 177 12.78 11.15 -19.76
CA GLU A 177 12.10 12.34 -20.26
C GLU A 177 10.69 11.94 -20.67
N ALA A 178 9.67 12.54 -20.05
CA ALA A 178 8.27 12.24 -20.31
C ALA A 178 7.65 13.32 -21.22
N GLU A 179 6.85 12.90 -22.18
CA GLU A 179 5.95 13.80 -22.91
C GLU A 179 4.79 14.23 -22.01
N VAL A 180 4.43 15.51 -22.01
CA VAL A 180 3.38 16.06 -21.14
C VAL A 180 2.21 16.55 -21.97
N THR A 181 1.01 16.07 -21.63
CA THR A 181 -0.26 16.52 -22.22
C THR A 181 -1.20 17.04 -21.13
N TYR A 182 -1.66 18.27 -21.27
CA TYR A 182 -2.67 18.85 -20.40
C TYR A 182 -4.06 18.73 -21.04
N PHE A 183 -5.02 18.20 -20.29
CA PHE A 183 -6.43 18.19 -20.69
C PHE A 183 -7.15 19.44 -20.18
N GLU A 184 -7.17 20.49 -21.00
CA GLU A 184 -7.82 21.76 -20.65
C GLU A 184 -9.34 21.70 -20.68
N ASP A 185 -9.91 20.71 -21.35
CA ASP A 185 -11.35 20.52 -21.50
C ASP A 185 -11.97 19.60 -20.42
N ILE A 186 -11.16 19.09 -19.49
CA ILE A 186 -11.61 18.36 -18.30
C ILE A 186 -11.56 19.30 -17.11
N SER A 187 -12.69 19.49 -16.44
CA SER A 187 -12.81 20.33 -15.26
C SER A 187 -13.21 19.51 -14.03
N LEU A 188 -12.82 19.97 -12.85
CA LEU A 188 -13.23 19.37 -11.59
C LEU A 188 -14.70 19.73 -11.33
N PRO A 189 -15.62 18.74 -11.25
CA PRO A 189 -17.02 18.99 -10.93
C PRO A 189 -17.21 19.40 -9.46
N GLU A 190 -18.39 19.89 -9.13
CA GLU A 190 -18.75 20.11 -7.72
C GLU A 190 -18.74 18.78 -6.97
N SER A 191 -18.14 18.81 -5.79
CA SER A 191 -18.14 17.67 -4.87
C SER A 191 -19.31 17.74 -3.92
N LYS A 192 -19.84 16.58 -3.53
CA LYS A 192 -20.80 16.45 -2.43
C LYS A 192 -20.12 16.34 -1.07
N ILE A 193 -18.79 16.28 -1.07
CA ILE A 193 -17.96 16.15 0.12
C ILE A 193 -17.36 17.51 0.42
N GLU A 194 -17.59 18.01 1.63
CA GLU A 194 -16.97 19.21 2.17
C GLU A 194 -15.88 18.80 3.17
N VAL A 195 -14.64 19.20 2.89
CA VAL A 195 -13.52 19.01 3.80
C VAL A 195 -13.54 20.12 4.85
N THR A 196 -14.01 19.82 6.05
CA THR A 196 -14.12 20.79 7.14
C THR A 196 -12.78 21.07 7.82
N SER A 197 -11.92 20.09 7.91
CA SER A 197 -10.56 20.22 8.41
C SER A 197 -9.68 19.06 7.95
N ALA A 198 -8.40 19.33 7.76
CA ALA A 198 -7.37 18.32 7.55
C ALA A 198 -6.28 18.52 8.61
N VAL A 199 -6.11 17.55 9.48
CA VAL A 199 -5.07 17.57 10.50
C VAL A 199 -3.99 16.59 10.05
N PRO A 200 -2.74 17.04 9.80
CA PRO A 200 -1.65 16.13 9.52
C PRO A 200 -1.53 15.14 10.68
N ALA A 201 -1.37 13.84 10.35
CA ALA A 201 -0.92 12.90 11.36
C ALA A 201 0.40 13.45 11.91
N GLU A 202 0.51 13.56 13.24
CA GLU A 202 1.79 13.90 13.84
C GLU A 202 2.81 12.90 13.30
N ALA A 203 3.88 13.41 12.69
CA ALA A 203 5.00 12.57 12.29
C ALA A 203 5.63 12.07 13.59
N GLU A 204 5.13 10.95 14.11
CA GLU A 204 5.83 10.26 15.17
C GLU A 204 7.19 9.89 14.62
N THR A 205 8.23 10.35 15.32
CA THR A 205 9.64 10.14 14.97
C THR A 205 10.02 8.66 14.88
N ASP A 206 9.13 7.78 15.31
CA ASP A 206 9.31 6.32 15.36
C ASP A 206 8.32 5.58 14.44
N SER A 207 8.28 5.98 13.17
CA SER A 207 7.49 5.24 12.18
C SER A 207 7.94 3.78 12.12
N ILE A 208 7.04 2.85 12.45
CA ILE A 208 7.29 1.40 12.34
C ILE A 208 7.68 0.96 10.93
N LEU A 209 7.36 1.77 9.92
CA LEU A 209 7.66 1.49 8.50
C LEU A 209 9.16 1.64 8.19
N ALA A 210 9.84 2.57 8.88
CA ALA A 210 11.26 2.85 8.67
C ALA A 210 12.18 2.20 9.73
N ALA A 211 11.59 1.62 10.78
CA ALA A 211 12.33 1.07 11.91
C ALA A 211 13.11 -0.20 11.53
N GLU A 212 14.38 -0.27 11.92
CA GLU A 212 15.19 -1.47 11.74
C GLU A 212 14.85 -2.59 12.73
N VAL A 213 14.39 -2.22 13.93
CA VAL A 213 13.97 -3.13 14.99
C VAL A 213 12.57 -2.77 15.43
N VAL A 214 11.67 -3.75 15.43
CA VAL A 214 10.27 -3.55 15.86
C VAL A 214 9.90 -4.58 16.90
N VAL A 215 9.34 -4.12 18.01
CA VAL A 215 8.70 -4.96 19.03
C VAL A 215 7.19 -4.95 18.77
N VAL A 216 6.61 -6.11 18.61
CA VAL A 216 5.19 -6.29 18.28
C VAL A 216 4.44 -6.90 19.45
N GLY A 217 3.48 -6.17 20.00
CA GLY A 217 2.56 -6.67 21.02
C GLY A 217 1.37 -7.39 20.41
N GLY A 218 1.06 -8.57 20.94
CA GLY A 218 -0.19 -9.27 20.67
C GLY A 218 -1.20 -9.12 21.82
N ARG A 219 -2.30 -9.86 21.75
CA ARG A 219 -3.31 -9.91 22.83
C ARG A 219 -2.71 -10.29 24.17
N GLY A 220 -1.65 -11.12 24.21
CA GLY A 220 -0.96 -11.48 25.43
C GLY A 220 -0.27 -10.30 26.15
N ALA A 221 -0.07 -9.18 25.46
CA ALA A 221 0.50 -7.95 26.02
C ALA A 221 -0.57 -6.86 26.29
N GLU A 222 -1.87 -7.20 26.25
CA GLU A 222 -2.98 -6.23 26.40
C GLU A 222 -3.11 -5.70 27.84
N GLU A 223 -2.73 -6.50 28.83
CA GLU A 223 -2.77 -6.06 30.23
C GLU A 223 -1.83 -4.87 30.46
N PRO A 224 -2.24 -3.82 31.20
CA PRO A 224 -1.44 -2.61 31.38
C PRO A 224 -0.03 -2.86 31.91
N GLU A 225 0.17 -3.82 32.81
CA GLU A 225 1.48 -4.18 33.34
C GLU A 225 2.36 -4.80 32.25
N SER A 226 1.81 -5.73 31.46
CA SER A 226 2.50 -6.41 30.36
C SER A 226 2.90 -5.41 29.29
N PHE A 227 2.01 -4.49 28.96
CA PHE A 227 2.30 -3.43 27.96
C PHE A 227 3.35 -2.44 28.46
N ALA A 228 3.34 -2.10 29.75
CA ALA A 228 4.39 -1.26 30.34
C ALA A 228 5.77 -1.92 30.28
N LEU A 229 5.86 -3.24 30.53
CA LEU A 229 7.10 -4.00 30.37
C LEU A 229 7.55 -4.06 28.91
N LEU A 230 6.62 -4.24 27.96
CA LEU A 230 6.90 -4.20 26.53
C LEU A 230 7.49 -2.85 26.13
N LYS A 231 6.92 -1.74 26.59
CA LYS A 231 7.44 -0.38 26.33
C LYS A 231 8.86 -0.21 26.89
N ALA A 232 9.07 -0.57 28.14
CA ALA A 232 10.38 -0.47 28.78
C ALA A 232 11.44 -1.32 28.04
N PHE A 233 11.06 -2.49 27.56
CA PHE A 233 11.93 -3.34 26.76
C PHE A 233 12.24 -2.70 25.39
N ALA A 234 11.24 -2.21 24.67
CA ALA A 234 11.44 -1.55 23.39
C ALA A 234 12.35 -0.32 23.53
N ASP A 235 12.10 0.50 24.55
CA ASP A 235 12.94 1.68 24.84
C ASP A 235 14.40 1.28 25.13
N LYS A 236 14.64 0.20 25.94
CA LYS A 236 15.98 -0.28 26.29
C LYS A 236 16.79 -0.73 25.07
N ILE A 237 16.11 -1.31 24.06
CA ILE A 237 16.78 -1.80 22.84
C ILE A 237 16.69 -0.82 21.65
N GLY A 238 16.03 0.33 21.82
CA GLY A 238 15.86 1.32 20.76
C GLY A 238 14.95 0.83 19.63
N ALA A 239 13.91 0.06 19.94
CA ALA A 239 12.98 -0.50 18.97
C ALA A 239 11.70 0.33 18.86
N ALA A 240 11.13 0.43 17.67
CA ALA A 240 9.78 0.94 17.48
C ALA A 240 8.73 -0.07 17.98
N ILE A 241 7.58 0.44 18.42
CA ILE A 241 6.48 -0.38 18.94
C ILE A 241 5.38 -0.50 17.93
N GLY A 242 5.08 -1.71 17.52
CA GLY A 242 3.90 -2.06 16.75
C GLY A 242 2.99 -3.02 17.51
N GLY A 243 1.86 -3.36 16.94
CA GLY A 243 0.97 -4.35 17.56
C GLY A 243 -0.04 -4.95 16.62
N THR A 244 -0.69 -5.99 17.10
CA THR A 244 -1.82 -6.59 16.42
C THR A 244 -3.09 -5.76 16.63
N ARG A 245 -4.11 -6.00 15.82
CA ARG A 245 -5.37 -5.27 15.87
C ARG A 245 -5.98 -5.14 17.29
N PRO A 246 -5.99 -6.16 18.17
CA PRO A 246 -6.50 -6.00 19.54
C PRO A 246 -5.88 -4.83 20.30
N LEU A 247 -4.57 -4.59 20.20
CA LEU A 247 -3.92 -3.47 20.88
C LEU A 247 -4.29 -2.10 20.29
N ALA A 248 -4.58 -2.03 19.01
CA ALA A 248 -5.08 -0.82 18.36
C ALA A 248 -6.55 -0.55 18.76
N ASP A 249 -7.38 -1.59 18.78
CA ASP A 249 -8.80 -1.50 19.16
C ASP A 249 -8.98 -1.05 20.64
N THR A 250 -8.04 -1.41 21.54
CA THR A 250 -8.02 -0.96 22.94
C THR A 250 -7.35 0.42 23.14
N GLY A 251 -6.76 0.98 22.08
CA GLY A 251 -6.08 2.28 22.13
C GLY A 251 -4.72 2.28 22.83
N GLN A 252 -4.13 1.11 23.07
CA GLN A 252 -2.78 0.99 23.65
C GLN A 252 -1.69 1.40 22.67
N ILE A 253 -1.92 1.18 21.38
CA ILE A 253 -1.09 1.70 20.30
C ILE A 253 -1.95 2.56 19.36
N PRO A 254 -1.38 3.57 18.71
CA PRO A 254 -2.06 4.30 17.66
C PRO A 254 -2.34 3.38 16.45
N PHE A 255 -3.38 3.69 15.70
CA PHE A 255 -3.80 2.86 14.56
C PHE A 255 -2.73 2.73 13.47
N GLN A 256 -1.88 3.76 13.30
CA GLN A 256 -0.73 3.76 12.40
C GLN A 256 0.36 2.75 12.80
N ASN A 257 0.33 2.23 14.02
CA ASN A 257 1.25 1.18 14.50
C ASN A 257 0.62 -0.22 14.48
N GLN A 258 -0.60 -0.33 13.96
CA GLN A 258 -1.22 -1.63 13.72
C GLN A 258 -0.53 -2.34 12.55
N ILE A 259 -0.10 -3.59 12.76
CA ILE A 259 0.59 -4.41 11.77
C ILE A 259 -0.32 -5.56 11.34
N GLY A 260 -0.45 -5.74 10.03
CA GLY A 260 -1.21 -6.82 9.42
C GLY A 260 -2.03 -6.39 8.22
N GLN A 261 -2.93 -7.26 7.79
CA GLN A 261 -3.74 -7.10 6.57
C GLN A 261 -4.63 -5.84 6.58
N THR A 262 -5.11 -5.42 7.75
CA THR A 262 -5.93 -4.21 7.93
C THR A 262 -5.14 -3.03 8.53
N GLY A 263 -3.85 -3.20 8.71
CA GLY A 263 -2.89 -2.20 9.16
C GLY A 263 -1.76 -2.04 8.16
N PHE A 264 -0.54 -1.89 8.66
CA PHE A 264 0.65 -1.70 7.85
C PHE A 264 1.44 -3.00 7.65
N THR A 265 2.17 -3.07 6.54
CA THR A 265 3.19 -4.10 6.29
C THR A 265 4.55 -3.50 6.55
N ILE A 266 5.37 -4.18 7.36
CA ILE A 266 6.70 -3.74 7.77
C ILE A 266 7.77 -4.74 7.31
N ARG A 267 9.02 -4.25 7.16
CA ARG A 267 10.17 -5.06 6.74
C ARG A 267 11.40 -4.75 7.60
N PRO A 268 11.32 -4.91 8.92
CA PRO A 268 12.43 -4.63 9.81
C PRO A 268 13.57 -5.64 9.62
N LYS A 269 14.76 -5.29 10.08
CA LYS A 269 15.86 -6.25 10.22
C LYS A 269 15.55 -7.27 11.31
N ILE A 270 14.92 -6.82 12.42
CA ILE A 270 14.56 -7.66 13.55
C ILE A 270 13.12 -7.34 13.96
N CYS A 271 12.29 -8.37 14.09
CA CYS A 271 10.96 -8.28 14.67
C CYS A 271 10.86 -9.19 15.90
N ILE A 272 10.44 -8.63 17.02
CA ILE A 272 10.26 -9.37 18.29
C ILE A 272 8.78 -9.36 18.63
N SER A 273 8.12 -10.51 18.49
CA SER A 273 6.69 -10.68 18.75
C SER A 273 6.45 -11.19 20.16
N LEU A 274 5.69 -10.44 20.95
CA LEU A 274 5.40 -10.67 22.35
C LEU A 274 3.90 -10.96 22.55
N GLY A 275 3.56 -12.18 22.94
CA GLY A 275 2.17 -12.59 23.15
C GLY A 275 1.30 -12.56 21.88
N VAL A 276 1.91 -12.73 20.72
CA VAL A 276 1.25 -12.79 19.41
C VAL A 276 0.91 -14.23 19.06
N SER A 277 -0.32 -14.51 18.66
CA SER A 277 -0.75 -15.86 18.28
C SER A 277 -0.23 -16.31 16.91
N GLY A 278 0.01 -15.38 15.99
CA GLY A 278 0.43 -15.70 14.62
C GLY A 278 -0.73 -15.93 13.66
N ALA A 279 -1.85 -15.28 13.88
CA ALA A 279 -2.95 -15.28 12.91
C ALA A 279 -2.47 -14.70 11.56
N ILE A 280 -2.91 -15.30 10.45
CA ILE A 280 -2.48 -14.94 9.08
C ILE A 280 -2.68 -13.47 8.79
N GLN A 281 -3.80 -12.90 9.28
CA GLN A 281 -4.09 -11.48 9.10
C GLN A 281 -3.00 -10.56 9.68
N HIS A 282 -2.26 -11.02 10.67
CA HIS A 282 -1.12 -10.31 11.24
C HIS A 282 0.19 -10.69 10.55
N THR A 283 0.44 -11.99 10.34
CA THR A 283 1.72 -12.47 9.81
C THR A 283 1.99 -11.98 8.38
N GLU A 284 0.95 -11.72 7.59
CA GLU A 284 1.09 -11.04 6.28
C GLU A 284 1.75 -9.66 6.37
N GLY A 285 1.64 -8.99 7.50
CA GLY A 285 2.27 -7.69 7.74
C GLY A 285 3.74 -7.75 8.16
N ILE A 286 4.28 -8.94 8.48
CA ILE A 286 5.65 -9.12 9.00
C ILE A 286 6.45 -10.21 8.29
N LYS A 287 5.90 -10.85 7.26
CA LYS A 287 6.50 -12.02 6.59
C LYS A 287 7.88 -11.75 5.95
N ASP A 288 8.13 -10.50 5.58
CA ASP A 288 9.39 -10.07 4.95
C ASP A 288 10.44 -9.58 5.97
N THR A 289 10.25 -9.87 7.27
CA THR A 289 11.22 -9.62 8.33
C THR A 289 12.46 -10.49 8.12
N LYS A 290 13.67 -9.93 8.37
CA LYS A 290 14.92 -10.70 8.19
C LYS A 290 15.22 -11.66 9.33
N LEU A 291 14.89 -11.27 10.57
CA LEU A 291 15.06 -12.08 11.77
C LEU A 291 13.83 -11.93 12.66
N MET A 292 13.13 -13.03 12.88
CA MET A 292 11.90 -13.10 13.67
C MET A 292 12.13 -13.82 14.99
N VAL A 293 11.83 -13.14 16.09
CA VAL A 293 11.84 -13.71 17.44
C VAL A 293 10.40 -13.72 17.97
N ALA A 294 9.95 -14.83 18.53
CA ALA A 294 8.60 -14.95 19.07
C ALA A 294 8.62 -15.45 20.53
N ILE A 295 7.83 -14.82 21.38
CA ILE A 295 7.59 -15.21 22.77
C ILE A 295 6.09 -15.40 22.97
N ASN A 296 5.69 -16.61 23.34
CA ASN A 296 4.29 -16.95 23.61
C ASN A 296 4.22 -18.05 24.69
N THR A 297 3.18 -18.04 25.49
CA THR A 297 2.93 -19.10 26.47
C THR A 297 2.45 -20.42 25.85
N ASP A 298 1.79 -20.34 24.69
CA ASP A 298 1.36 -21.51 23.92
C ASP A 298 2.50 -21.98 23.01
N GLU A 299 3.11 -23.11 23.34
CA GLU A 299 4.20 -23.73 22.58
C GLU A 299 3.79 -24.14 21.14
N ASN A 300 2.49 -24.26 20.88
CA ASN A 300 1.93 -24.59 19.56
C ASN A 300 1.40 -23.36 18.83
N ALA A 301 1.66 -22.15 19.30
CA ALA A 301 1.20 -20.94 18.67
C ALA A 301 1.69 -20.84 17.21
N PRO A 302 0.81 -20.54 16.22
CA PRO A 302 1.19 -20.46 14.82
C PRO A 302 2.33 -19.48 14.50
N ILE A 303 2.58 -18.50 15.40
CA ILE A 303 3.69 -17.54 15.22
C ILE A 303 5.04 -18.26 15.11
N TYR A 304 5.21 -19.39 15.76
CA TYR A 304 6.45 -20.16 15.70
C TYR A 304 6.74 -20.78 14.33
N ASN A 305 5.74 -20.89 13.46
CA ASN A 305 5.93 -21.39 12.09
C ASN A 305 6.73 -20.41 11.19
N ILE A 306 6.79 -19.14 11.60
CA ILE A 306 7.52 -18.08 10.87
C ILE A 306 8.67 -17.50 11.69
N ALA A 307 8.84 -17.90 12.94
CA ALA A 307 9.90 -17.39 13.80
C ALA A 307 11.21 -18.17 13.58
N ASP A 308 12.32 -17.43 13.51
CA ASP A 308 13.66 -18.02 13.53
C ASP A 308 14.05 -18.50 14.94
N TYR A 309 13.57 -17.79 15.96
CA TYR A 309 13.77 -18.12 17.38
C TYR A 309 12.45 -18.02 18.14
N GLY A 310 12.13 -19.04 18.90
CA GLY A 310 10.94 -19.11 19.73
C GLY A 310 11.25 -19.36 21.20
N ILE A 311 10.56 -18.67 22.09
CA ILE A 311 10.62 -18.89 23.55
C ILE A 311 9.21 -19.18 24.05
N ALA A 312 8.97 -20.44 24.47
CA ALA A 312 7.71 -20.84 25.07
C ALA A 312 7.70 -20.47 26.56
N ALA A 313 7.30 -19.25 26.88
CA ALA A 313 7.29 -18.72 28.25
C ALA A 313 6.32 -17.52 28.38
N ASP A 314 6.05 -17.13 29.62
CA ASP A 314 5.32 -15.90 29.92
C ASP A 314 6.18 -14.68 29.54
N LEU A 315 5.60 -13.79 28.75
CA LEU A 315 6.31 -12.58 28.28
C LEU A 315 6.76 -11.69 29.45
N ASN A 316 5.98 -11.62 30.53
CA ASN A 316 6.34 -10.80 31.69
C ASN A 316 7.57 -11.32 32.41
N GLU A 317 7.69 -12.66 32.55
CA GLU A 317 8.87 -13.29 33.15
C GLU A 317 10.12 -13.03 32.29
N VAL A 318 10.00 -13.22 30.98
CA VAL A 318 11.11 -12.99 30.05
C VAL A 318 11.54 -11.52 30.04
N LEU A 319 10.58 -10.59 29.98
CA LEU A 319 10.88 -9.17 29.94
C LEU A 319 11.46 -8.65 31.26
N LYS A 320 10.93 -9.09 32.41
CA LYS A 320 11.48 -8.77 33.75
C LYS A 320 12.92 -9.25 33.84
N ALA A 321 13.21 -10.50 33.50
CA ALA A 321 14.56 -11.05 33.51
C ALA A 321 15.52 -10.28 32.60
N TYR A 322 15.07 -9.84 31.43
CA TYR A 322 15.89 -9.03 30.52
C TYR A 322 16.13 -7.60 31.03
N LEU A 323 15.13 -6.99 31.67
CA LEU A 323 15.21 -5.62 32.18
C LEU A 323 16.10 -5.53 33.45
N GLU A 324 16.25 -6.62 34.19
CA GLU A 324 17.14 -6.73 35.35
C GLU A 324 18.63 -6.87 34.98
N LEU A 325 18.94 -7.24 33.72
CA LEU A 325 20.29 -7.30 33.15
C LEU A 325 20.76 -5.89 32.71
#